data_e80da460e11a92fb139246890d1cb20b
#
_entry.id   e80da460e11a92fb139246890d1cb20b
#
_cell.length_a   1.000
_cell.length_b   1.000
_cell.length_c   1.000
_cell.angle_alpha   90.00
_cell.angle_beta   90.00
_cell.angle_gamma   90.00
#
_symmetry.space_group_name_H-M   'P 1'
#
loop_
_entity.id
_entity.type
_entity.pdbx_description
1 polymer ?
#
loop_
_entity_poly.entity_id
_entity_poly.type
_entity_poly.pdbx_seq_one_letter_code
_entity_poly.pdbx_strand_id
1 'polypeptide(L)'
;MKVLDLTCIVDDDPIFVYGAKRMMELANFSNAFLIFNNGHDALAKLKSLIESGENLPDLILLDLNMPIMDGWQFLDSFTEFKIDKEIIIYILSSSVDPVDHERSKHYSIVNNFVVKPISVDKVTEIMDEIISNRA
;
A
#
# COMPACT_ATOMS: atom_id res chain seq x y z
N MET A 1 -21.43 -1.98 0.77
CA MET A 1 -20.68 -0.99 -0.01
C MET A 1 -19.20 -1.05 0.34
N LYS A 2 -18.34 -1.07 -0.65
CA LYS A 2 -16.90 -1.13 -0.42
C LYS A 2 -16.34 0.27 -0.19
N VAL A 3 -15.31 0.38 0.65
CA VAL A 3 -14.69 1.67 0.95
C VAL A 3 -13.83 2.17 -0.21
N LEU A 4 -13.08 1.26 -0.83
CA LEU A 4 -12.17 1.57 -1.94
C LEU A 4 -12.51 0.75 -3.17
N ASP A 5 -12.15 1.26 -4.34
CA ASP A 5 -12.30 0.51 -5.59
C ASP A 5 -11.16 -0.47 -5.80
N LEU A 6 -9.93 -0.04 -5.54
CA LEU A 6 -8.74 -0.85 -5.82
C LEU A 6 -7.68 -0.62 -4.76
N THR A 7 -7.19 -1.71 -4.17
CA THR A 7 -6.11 -1.71 -3.19
C THR A 7 -4.94 -2.52 -3.74
N CYS A 8 -3.73 -1.95 -3.63
CA CYS A 8 -2.51 -2.62 -4.06
C CYS A 8 -1.73 -3.07 -2.82
N ILE A 9 -1.30 -4.34 -2.80
CA ILE A 9 -0.45 -4.88 -1.74
C ILE A 9 0.87 -5.30 -2.37
N VAL A 10 1.96 -4.71 -1.90
CA VAL A 10 3.32 -5.00 -2.36
C VAL A 10 4.09 -5.61 -1.20
N ASP A 11 4.22 -6.92 -1.18
CA ASP A 11 4.83 -7.66 -0.07
C ASP A 11 5.26 -9.05 -0.57
N ASP A 12 6.46 -9.47 -0.21
CA ASP A 12 7.01 -10.75 -0.67
C ASP A 12 6.60 -11.95 0.19
N ASP A 13 5.88 -11.71 1.29
CA ASP A 13 5.41 -12.78 2.17
C ASP A 13 3.99 -13.23 1.77
N PRO A 14 3.85 -14.39 1.08
CA PRO A 14 2.55 -14.83 0.60
C PRO A 14 1.56 -15.16 1.72
N ILE A 15 2.06 -15.58 2.87
CA ILE A 15 1.19 -15.89 4.03
C ILE A 15 0.58 -14.61 4.57
N PHE A 16 1.40 -13.57 4.75
CA PHE A 16 0.90 -12.28 5.19
C PHE A 16 -0.11 -11.71 4.19
N VAL A 17 0.23 -11.74 2.90
CA VAL A 17 -0.64 -11.19 1.84
C VAL A 17 -1.99 -11.90 1.83
N TYR A 18 -1.98 -13.23 1.90
CA TYR A 18 -3.22 -14.00 1.92
C TYR A 18 -4.10 -13.60 3.10
N GLY A 19 -3.52 -13.53 4.29
CA GLY A 19 -4.27 -13.18 5.50
C GLY A 19 -4.81 -11.76 5.47
N ALA A 20 -3.98 -10.82 5.04
CA ALA A 20 -4.38 -9.41 4.95
C ALA A 20 -5.51 -9.22 3.93
N LYS A 21 -5.37 -9.81 2.75
CA LYS A 21 -6.37 -9.72 1.71
C LYS A 21 -7.69 -10.33 2.18
N ARG A 22 -7.65 -11.52 2.79
CA ARG A 22 -8.84 -12.18 3.28
C ARG A 22 -9.57 -11.35 4.33
N MET A 23 -8.82 -10.77 5.25
CA MET A 23 -9.36 -9.93 6.31
C MET A 23 -10.02 -8.68 5.72
N MET A 24 -9.40 -8.08 4.74
CA MET A 24 -9.94 -6.90 4.05
C MET A 24 -11.20 -7.25 3.24
N GLU A 25 -11.21 -8.41 2.59
CA GLU A 25 -12.40 -8.88 1.87
C GLU A 25 -13.59 -9.06 2.82
N LEU A 26 -13.35 -9.65 3.99
CA LEU A 26 -14.38 -9.85 4.99
C LEU A 26 -14.91 -8.52 5.54
N ALA A 27 -14.09 -7.50 5.58
CA ALA A 27 -14.47 -6.17 6.05
C ALA A 27 -15.10 -5.30 4.96
N ASN A 28 -15.25 -5.80 3.75
CA ASN A 28 -15.73 -5.04 2.59
C ASN A 28 -14.87 -3.81 2.34
N PHE A 29 -13.55 -3.99 2.42
CA PHE A 29 -12.59 -2.91 2.34
C PHE A 29 -12.45 -2.37 0.91
N SER A 30 -12.33 -3.26 -0.07
CA SER A 30 -12.02 -2.88 -1.45
C SER A 30 -12.74 -3.78 -2.44
N ASN A 31 -13.09 -3.23 -3.60
CA ASN A 31 -13.73 -3.99 -4.66
C ASN A 31 -12.76 -4.97 -5.33
N ALA A 32 -11.50 -4.57 -5.45
CA ALA A 32 -10.48 -5.37 -6.12
C ALA A 32 -9.13 -5.17 -5.46
N PHE A 33 -8.21 -6.11 -5.72
CA PHE A 33 -6.84 -6.07 -5.20
C PHE A 33 -5.85 -6.33 -6.32
N LEU A 34 -4.74 -5.58 -6.30
CA LEU A 34 -3.55 -5.88 -7.08
C LEU A 34 -2.48 -6.34 -6.10
N ILE A 35 -1.84 -7.46 -6.39
CA ILE A 35 -0.85 -8.04 -5.48
C ILE A 35 0.45 -8.27 -6.23
N PHE A 36 1.54 -7.76 -5.65
CA PHE A 36 2.89 -7.95 -6.18
C PHE A 36 3.81 -8.43 -5.07
N ASN A 37 4.75 -9.29 -5.41
CA ASN A 37 5.70 -9.82 -4.45
C ASN A 37 7.04 -9.08 -4.45
N ASN A 38 7.16 -8.03 -5.23
CA ASN A 38 8.34 -7.17 -5.23
C ASN A 38 8.01 -5.79 -5.80
N GLY A 39 8.87 -4.81 -5.52
CA GLY A 39 8.65 -3.43 -5.95
C GLY A 39 8.81 -3.22 -7.45
N HIS A 40 9.69 -4.00 -8.07
CA HIS A 40 9.95 -3.87 -9.51
C HIS A 40 8.69 -4.17 -10.33
N ASP A 41 8.04 -5.31 -10.04
CA ASP A 41 6.82 -5.71 -10.76
C ASP A 41 5.68 -4.74 -10.49
N ALA A 42 5.58 -4.25 -9.24
CA ALA A 42 4.57 -3.26 -8.89
C ALA A 42 4.75 -1.97 -9.68
N LEU A 43 5.97 -1.45 -9.77
CA LEU A 43 6.26 -0.24 -10.54
C LEU A 43 5.94 -0.41 -12.01
N ALA A 44 6.31 -1.56 -12.60
CA ALA A 44 6.05 -1.83 -14.00
C ALA A 44 4.54 -1.81 -14.31
N LYS A 45 3.75 -2.45 -13.45
CA LYS A 45 2.29 -2.46 -13.61
C LYS A 45 1.68 -1.09 -13.42
N LEU A 46 2.11 -0.36 -12.38
CA LEU A 46 1.59 0.98 -12.12
C LEU A 46 1.92 1.94 -13.25
N LYS A 47 3.14 1.85 -13.79
CA LYS A 47 3.52 2.65 -14.95
C LYS A 47 2.63 2.36 -16.15
N SER A 48 2.36 1.08 -16.40
CA SER A 48 1.47 0.66 -17.48
C SER A 48 0.06 1.22 -17.31
N LEU A 49 -0.48 1.20 -16.09
CA LEU A 49 -1.80 1.75 -15.80
C LEU A 49 -1.85 3.27 -16.02
N ILE A 50 -0.78 3.98 -15.64
CA ILE A 50 -0.68 5.43 -15.84
C ILE A 50 -0.68 5.75 -17.34
N GLU A 51 0.12 5.02 -18.12
CA GLU A 51 0.26 5.25 -19.55
C GLU A 51 -1.03 4.95 -20.32
N SER A 52 -1.77 3.92 -19.90
CA SER A 52 -3.02 3.53 -20.56
C SER A 52 -4.24 4.31 -20.08
N GLY A 53 -4.10 5.10 -19.02
CA GLY A 53 -5.22 5.83 -18.46
C GLY A 53 -6.20 4.98 -17.68
N GLU A 54 -5.82 3.76 -17.31
CA GLU A 54 -6.65 2.86 -16.52
C GLU A 54 -6.64 3.24 -15.05
N ASN A 55 -7.57 2.67 -14.27
CA ASN A 55 -7.70 2.97 -12.84
C ASN A 55 -6.46 2.60 -12.06
N LEU A 56 -5.97 3.56 -11.28
CA LEU A 56 -4.87 3.37 -10.33
C LEU A 56 -5.42 2.97 -8.97
N PRO A 57 -4.61 2.32 -8.12
CA PRO A 57 -5.04 2.00 -6.77
C PRO A 57 -5.39 3.25 -5.96
N ASP A 58 -6.33 3.10 -5.04
CA ASP A 58 -6.64 4.13 -4.05
C ASP A 58 -5.68 4.06 -2.87
N LEU A 59 -5.20 2.86 -2.57
CA LEU A 59 -4.32 2.58 -1.44
C LEU A 59 -3.23 1.61 -1.88
N ILE A 60 -2.00 1.88 -1.45
CA ILE A 60 -0.87 0.96 -1.59
C ILE A 60 -0.38 0.59 -0.20
N LEU A 61 -0.38 -0.70 0.10
CA LEU A 61 0.26 -1.24 1.30
C LEU A 61 1.63 -1.76 0.85
N LEU A 62 2.69 -1.16 1.37
CA LEU A 62 4.05 -1.35 0.87
C LEU A 62 4.97 -1.90 1.96
N ASP A 63 5.48 -3.10 1.75
CA ASP A 63 6.51 -3.68 2.61
C ASP A 63 7.86 -3.03 2.32
N LEU A 64 8.66 -2.81 3.36
CA LEU A 64 9.99 -2.22 3.20
C LEU A 64 11.04 -3.25 2.79
N ASN A 65 10.96 -4.48 3.29
CA ASN A 65 12.00 -5.48 3.11
C ASN A 65 11.60 -6.50 2.06
N MET A 66 12.00 -6.25 0.82
CA MET A 66 11.72 -7.12 -0.31
C MET A 66 12.99 -7.36 -1.13
N PRO A 67 13.11 -8.52 -1.80
CA PRO A 67 14.24 -8.74 -2.71
C PRO A 67 14.12 -7.88 -3.97
N ILE A 68 15.22 -7.71 -4.67
CA ILE A 68 15.33 -6.99 -5.96
C ILE A 68 15.18 -5.47 -5.76
N MET A 69 14.03 -5.03 -5.26
CA MET A 69 13.76 -3.61 -5.00
C MET A 69 13.03 -3.51 -3.66
N ASP A 70 13.62 -2.85 -2.68
CA ASP A 70 12.97 -2.64 -1.38
C ASP A 70 11.93 -1.51 -1.45
N GLY A 71 11.22 -1.32 -0.34
CA GLY A 71 10.16 -0.31 -0.29
C GLY A 71 10.64 1.11 -0.49
N TRP A 72 11.85 1.43 -0.01
CA TRP A 72 12.41 2.77 -0.17
C TRP A 72 12.74 3.05 -1.63
N GLN A 73 13.34 2.09 -2.30
CA GLN A 73 13.63 2.19 -3.74
C GLN A 73 12.35 2.32 -4.56
N PHE A 74 11.31 1.57 -4.17
CA PHE A 74 10.00 1.71 -4.79
C PHE A 74 9.48 3.14 -4.66
N LEU A 75 9.52 3.70 -3.45
CA LEU A 75 9.03 5.06 -3.22
C LEU A 75 9.81 6.10 -4.03
N ASP A 76 11.12 5.96 -4.09
CA ASP A 76 11.96 6.88 -4.86
C ASP A 76 11.55 6.91 -6.33
N SER A 77 11.27 5.76 -6.91
CA SER A 77 10.84 5.67 -8.31
C SER A 77 9.38 6.10 -8.48
N PHE A 78 8.52 5.70 -7.56
CA PHE A 78 7.09 5.98 -7.64
C PHE A 78 6.81 7.49 -7.57
N THR A 79 7.55 8.21 -6.74
CA THR A 79 7.36 9.67 -6.60
C THR A 79 7.74 10.44 -7.86
N GLU A 80 8.46 9.84 -8.79
CA GLU A 80 8.79 10.46 -10.07
C GLU A 80 7.66 10.38 -11.09
N PHE A 81 6.68 9.51 -10.85
CA PHE A 81 5.52 9.41 -11.75
C PHE A 81 4.62 10.62 -11.60
N LYS A 82 4.08 11.09 -12.72
CA LYS A 82 3.08 12.16 -12.71
C LYS A 82 1.70 11.51 -12.58
N ILE A 83 1.09 11.69 -11.43
CA ILE A 83 -0.19 11.06 -11.09
C ILE A 83 -1.16 12.13 -10.64
N ASP A 84 -2.34 12.17 -11.28
CA ASP A 84 -3.39 13.13 -10.92
C ASP A 84 -4.24 12.62 -9.76
N LYS A 85 -4.30 11.31 -9.58
CA LYS A 85 -5.08 10.70 -8.51
C LYS A 85 -4.33 10.74 -7.18
N GLU A 86 -5.04 11.06 -6.11
CA GLU A 86 -4.48 10.94 -4.77
C GLU A 86 -4.43 9.46 -4.37
N ILE A 87 -3.22 8.95 -4.16
CA ILE A 87 -2.99 7.57 -3.74
C ILE A 87 -2.47 7.59 -2.32
N ILE A 88 -3.13 6.84 -1.45
CA ILE A 88 -2.72 6.72 -0.04
C ILE A 88 -1.70 5.60 0.05
N ILE A 89 -0.57 5.84 0.71
CA ILE A 89 0.48 4.84 0.90
C ILE A 89 0.69 4.60 2.39
N TYR A 90 0.55 3.34 2.80
CA TYR A 90 0.87 2.88 4.14
C TYR A 90 2.05 1.91 4.05
N ILE A 91 3.07 2.15 4.87
CA ILE A 91 4.22 1.26 4.94
C ILE A 91 3.91 0.11 5.91
N LEU A 92 4.22 -1.11 5.46
CA LEU A 92 4.09 -2.31 6.28
C LEU A 92 5.47 -2.70 6.81
N SER A 93 5.57 -3.03 8.09
CA SER A 93 6.83 -3.47 8.68
C SER A 93 6.58 -4.50 9.77
N SER A 94 7.47 -5.49 9.87
CA SER A 94 7.41 -6.49 10.94
C SER A 94 8.01 -5.99 12.25
N SER A 95 8.66 -4.81 12.24
CA SER A 95 9.25 -4.24 13.44
C SER A 95 9.09 -2.72 13.44
N VAL A 96 9.05 -2.14 14.65
CA VAL A 96 9.05 -0.69 14.81
C VAL A 96 10.50 -0.26 14.95
N ASP A 97 11.15 0.01 13.83
CA ASP A 97 12.52 0.51 13.80
C ASP A 97 12.46 2.04 13.76
N PRO A 98 12.99 2.74 14.78
CA PRO A 98 12.98 4.20 14.80
C PRO A 98 13.66 4.83 13.57
N VAL A 99 14.67 4.17 13.02
CA VAL A 99 15.37 4.66 11.82
C VAL A 99 14.43 4.65 10.62
N ASP A 100 13.70 3.56 10.42
CA ASP A 100 12.74 3.46 9.32
C ASP A 100 11.57 4.43 9.50
N HIS A 101 11.09 4.58 10.72
CA HIS A 101 10.01 5.50 11.02
C HIS A 101 10.43 6.94 10.73
N GLU A 102 11.64 7.32 11.15
CA GLU A 102 12.18 8.65 10.88
C GLU A 102 12.39 8.87 9.38
N ARG A 103 12.91 7.85 8.67
CA ARG A 103 13.11 7.92 7.23
C ARG A 103 11.79 8.12 6.48
N SER A 104 10.72 7.51 6.94
CA SER A 104 9.40 7.64 6.29
C SER A 104 8.90 9.08 6.27
N LYS A 105 9.32 9.90 7.23
CA LYS A 105 8.92 11.31 7.30
C LYS A 105 9.47 12.15 6.16
N HIS A 106 10.51 11.67 5.47
CA HIS A 106 11.08 12.35 4.31
C HIS A 106 10.27 12.11 3.03
N TYR A 107 9.27 11.25 3.09
CA TYR A 107 8.39 10.93 1.97
C TYR A 107 6.99 11.45 2.26
N SER A 108 6.68 12.62 1.72
CA SER A 108 5.37 13.26 1.95
C SER A 108 4.19 12.41 1.45
N ILE A 109 4.46 11.49 0.52
CA ILE A 109 3.45 10.60 -0.04
C ILE A 109 3.05 9.47 0.94
N VAL A 110 3.89 9.19 1.95
CA VAL A 110 3.59 8.16 2.95
C VAL A 110 2.64 8.74 3.99
N ASN A 111 1.47 8.10 4.13
CA ASN A 111 0.45 8.57 5.06
C ASN A 111 0.61 7.98 6.46
N ASN A 112 1.01 6.72 6.55
CA ASN A 112 1.12 6.06 7.84
C ASN A 112 2.02 4.82 7.77
N PHE A 113 2.32 4.28 8.94
CA PHE A 113 3.16 3.12 9.14
C PHE A 113 2.33 2.06 9.87
N VAL A 114 2.27 0.85 9.35
CA VAL A 114 1.49 -0.24 9.93
C VAL A 114 2.40 -1.40 10.29
N VAL A 115 2.33 -1.84 11.56
CA VAL A 115 3.13 -2.97 12.04
C VAL A 115 2.40 -4.28 11.76
N LYS A 116 3.09 -5.24 11.18
CA LYS A 116 2.55 -6.57 10.92
C LYS A 116 2.46 -7.39 12.21
N PRO A 117 1.51 -8.30 12.31
CA PRO A 117 0.43 -8.60 11.38
C PRO A 117 -0.71 -7.57 11.49
N ILE A 118 -1.47 -7.42 10.40
CA ILE A 118 -2.64 -6.53 10.43
C ILE A 118 -3.77 -7.27 11.14
N SER A 119 -4.31 -6.63 12.19
CA SER A 119 -5.47 -7.16 12.91
C SER A 119 -6.77 -6.64 12.32
N VAL A 120 -7.90 -7.24 12.72
CA VAL A 120 -9.22 -6.73 12.35
C VAL A 120 -9.39 -5.29 12.83
N ASP A 121 -8.94 -5.00 14.05
CA ASP A 121 -9.02 -3.64 14.61
C ASP A 121 -8.20 -2.66 13.76
N LYS A 122 -7.03 -3.08 13.28
CA LYS A 122 -6.19 -2.22 12.44
C LYS A 122 -6.84 -1.97 11.08
N VAL A 123 -7.47 -2.97 10.49
CA VAL A 123 -8.23 -2.80 9.24
C VAL A 123 -9.33 -1.76 9.44
N THR A 124 -10.06 -1.86 10.56
CA THR A 124 -11.12 -0.90 10.88
C THR A 124 -10.57 0.52 11.06
N GLU A 125 -9.45 0.66 11.75
CA GLU A 125 -8.79 1.96 11.91
C GLU A 125 -8.40 2.57 10.56
N ILE A 126 -7.85 1.76 9.66
CA ILE A 126 -7.46 2.22 8.33
C ILE A 126 -8.69 2.68 7.54
N MET A 127 -9.77 1.92 7.60
CA MET A 127 -11.03 2.27 6.95
C MET A 127 -11.57 3.60 7.46
N ASP A 128 -11.61 3.77 8.78
CA ASP A 128 -12.11 4.98 9.41
C ASP A 128 -11.27 6.20 9.03
N GLU A 129 -9.95 6.03 9.00
CA GLU A 129 -9.02 7.09 8.61
C GLU A 129 -9.24 7.52 7.17
N ILE A 130 -9.39 6.56 6.27
CA ILE A 130 -9.64 6.83 4.84
C ILE A 130 -10.97 7.54 4.66
N ILE A 131 -12.02 7.07 5.31
CA ILE A 131 -13.36 7.68 5.24
C ILE A 131 -13.32 9.12 5.74
N SER A 132 -12.66 9.36 6.87
CA SER A 132 -12.54 10.71 7.45
C SER A 132 -11.82 11.67 6.51
N ASN A 133 -10.76 11.20 5.84
CA ASN A 133 -9.97 12.04 4.94
C ASN A 133 -10.69 12.34 3.62
N ARG A 134 -11.69 11.54 3.27
CA ARG A 134 -12.47 11.71 2.04
C ARG A 134 -13.74 12.53 2.24
N ALA A 135 -14.09 12.77 3.48
CA ALA A 135 -15.31 13.52 3.83
C ALA A 135 -15.18 15.01 3.51
#